data_5d3b88a026e781e93bc36918e05f8d26
#
_entry.id   5d3b88a026e781e93bc36918e05f8d26
#
_cell.length_a   1.000
_cell.length_b   1.000
_cell.length_c   1.000
_cell.angle_alpha   90.00
_cell.angle_beta   90.00
_cell.angle_gamma   90.00
#
_symmetry.space_group_name_H-M   'P 1'
#
loop_
_entity.id
_entity.type
_entity.pdbx_description
1 polymer ?
#
loop_
_entity_poly.entity_id
_entity_poly.type
_entity_poly.pdbx_seq_one_letter_code
_entity_poly.pdbx_strand_id
1 'polypeptide(L)'
;LSPLFSPHSIAVIGASPKGGAGSIVIRNLQRLGFAGTIHPVNPKYADVLGYPCHPSLETIPGPVDCAAVLLGDKAHARGVKGVWAFASGFAETGEQGAAMQREIRDFCRETGLLFCGPNCVGYANITDGVGMYSAPLPRAFRKGSIGVIAQSGAVLLALGNSPREAGVS
;
A
#
# COMPACT_ATOMS: atom_id res chain seq x y z
N LEU A 1 12.67 3.07 -7.54
CA LEU A 1 11.84 2.41 -6.51
C LEU A 1 11.42 3.35 -5.36
N SER A 2 12.07 4.53 -5.25
CA SER A 2 11.79 5.51 -4.19
C SER A 2 10.30 5.82 -4.01
N PRO A 3 9.48 6.06 -5.06
CA PRO A 3 8.06 6.38 -4.87
C PRO A 3 7.24 5.29 -4.16
N LEU A 4 7.66 4.04 -4.20
CA LEU A 4 7.01 2.96 -3.44
C LEU A 4 7.58 2.84 -2.03
N PHE A 5 8.91 2.79 -1.89
CA PHE A 5 9.55 2.42 -0.62
C PHE A 5 9.86 3.61 0.30
N SER A 6 9.96 4.84 -0.25
CA SER A 6 10.27 6.05 0.51
C SER A 6 9.43 7.25 0.01
N PRO A 7 8.09 7.14 -0.09
CA PRO A 7 7.23 8.24 -0.49
C PRO A 7 7.17 9.31 0.60
N HIS A 8 6.91 10.57 0.22
CA HIS A 8 6.62 11.66 1.15
C HIS A 8 5.11 11.87 1.33
N SER A 9 4.30 11.36 0.41
CA SER A 9 2.84 11.43 0.49
C SER A 9 2.19 10.15 -0.03
N ILE A 10 1.19 9.66 0.72
CA ILE A 10 0.48 8.42 0.42
C ILE A 10 -1.02 8.68 0.40
N ALA A 11 -1.68 8.37 -0.73
CA ALA A 11 -3.13 8.29 -0.79
C ALA A 11 -3.61 6.87 -0.47
N VAL A 12 -4.63 6.73 0.38
CA VAL A 12 -5.23 5.44 0.73
C VAL A 12 -6.67 5.41 0.21
N ILE A 13 -6.86 4.83 -0.97
CA ILE A 13 -8.13 4.82 -1.69
C ILE A 13 -9.04 3.73 -1.13
N GLY A 14 -10.28 4.10 -0.79
CA GLY A 14 -11.23 3.21 -0.14
C GLY A 14 -11.06 3.10 1.38
N ALA A 15 -10.32 4.02 1.99
CA ALA A 15 -10.19 4.09 3.45
C ALA A 15 -11.54 4.32 4.14
N SER A 16 -11.74 3.70 5.31
CA SER A 16 -13.00 3.78 6.05
C SER A 16 -12.74 3.76 7.57
N PRO A 17 -13.42 4.60 8.37
CA PRO A 17 -13.28 4.56 9.84
C PRO A 17 -13.85 3.25 10.43
N LYS A 18 -14.73 2.56 9.70
CA LYS A 18 -15.37 1.30 10.13
C LYS A 18 -14.45 0.08 10.08
N GLY A 19 -13.24 0.24 9.58
CA GLY A 19 -12.27 -0.86 9.42
C GLY A 19 -12.03 -1.23 7.95
N GLY A 20 -11.38 -2.37 7.73
CA GLY A 20 -10.96 -2.85 6.41
C GLY A 20 -9.50 -2.53 6.10
N ALA A 21 -9.04 -2.96 4.93
CA ALA A 21 -7.63 -2.88 4.53
C ALA A 21 -7.08 -1.44 4.55
N GLY A 22 -7.88 -0.44 4.15
CA GLY A 22 -7.45 0.96 4.19
C GLY A 22 -7.16 1.48 5.60
N SER A 23 -8.01 1.13 6.56
CA SER A 23 -7.76 1.48 7.96
C SER A 23 -6.54 0.76 8.51
N ILE A 24 -6.28 -0.47 8.09
CA ILE A 24 -5.10 -1.24 8.48
C ILE A 24 -3.84 -0.55 7.95
N VAL A 25 -3.83 -0.13 6.69
CA VAL A 25 -2.70 0.60 6.09
C VAL A 25 -2.42 1.89 6.87
N ILE A 26 -3.44 2.71 7.14
CA ILE A 26 -3.27 3.95 7.89
C ILE A 26 -2.70 3.66 9.29
N ARG A 27 -3.23 2.65 9.99
CA ARG A 27 -2.70 2.25 11.31
C ARG A 27 -1.27 1.72 11.24
N ASN A 28 -0.90 1.02 10.19
CA ASN A 28 0.47 0.56 9.98
C ASN A 28 1.43 1.74 9.79
N LEU A 29 1.05 2.71 8.95
CA LEU A 29 1.82 3.95 8.75
C LEU A 29 2.00 4.73 10.06
N GLN A 30 0.93 4.91 10.84
CA GLN A 30 0.99 5.53 12.17
C GLN A 30 1.92 4.76 13.10
N ARG A 31 1.78 3.44 13.14
CA ARG A 31 2.55 2.55 14.03
C ARG A 31 4.04 2.54 13.72
N LEU A 32 4.41 2.61 12.44
CA LEU A 32 5.79 2.66 12.01
C LEU A 32 6.39 4.07 12.06
N GLY A 33 5.59 5.09 12.42
CA GLY A 33 6.05 6.48 12.49
C GLY A 33 6.34 7.09 11.13
N PHE A 34 5.48 6.81 10.13
CA PHE A 34 5.60 7.44 8.82
C PHE A 34 5.60 8.95 8.94
N ALA A 35 6.67 9.60 8.49
CA ALA A 35 6.87 11.04 8.64
C ALA A 35 6.21 11.89 7.53
N GLY A 36 5.72 11.24 6.46
CA GLY A 36 5.07 11.91 5.34
C GLY A 36 3.58 12.18 5.57
N THR A 37 2.89 12.63 4.54
CA THR A 37 1.47 12.97 4.59
C THR A 37 0.61 11.76 4.19
N ILE A 38 -0.44 11.48 4.95
CA ILE A 38 -1.41 10.43 4.67
C ILE A 38 -2.72 11.08 4.23
N HIS A 39 -3.22 10.70 3.06
CA HIS A 39 -4.46 11.18 2.46
C HIS A 39 -5.46 10.04 2.30
N PRO A 40 -6.36 9.82 3.28
CA PRO A 40 -7.50 8.93 3.07
C PRO A 40 -8.37 9.45 1.91
N VAL A 41 -8.82 8.54 1.05
CA VAL A 41 -9.71 8.89 -0.07
C VAL A 41 -10.96 8.05 -0.01
N ASN A 42 -12.10 8.71 0.22
CA ASN A 42 -13.41 8.07 0.22
C ASN A 42 -14.50 9.14 0.17
N PRO A 43 -15.46 9.11 -0.79
CA PRO A 43 -16.49 10.14 -0.91
C PRO A 43 -17.54 10.14 0.24
N LYS A 44 -17.49 9.13 1.12
CA LYS A 44 -18.50 8.95 2.19
C LYS A 44 -18.09 9.56 3.54
N TYR A 45 -16.84 10.01 3.70
CA TYR A 45 -16.30 10.43 4.98
C TYR A 45 -15.57 11.76 4.87
N ALA A 46 -15.66 12.58 5.90
CA ALA A 46 -14.87 13.81 6.03
C ALA A 46 -13.56 13.59 6.77
N ASP A 47 -13.49 12.54 7.61
CA ASP A 47 -12.31 12.15 8.40
C ASP A 47 -12.20 10.63 8.45
N VAL A 48 -10.97 10.13 8.43
CA VAL A 48 -10.66 8.72 8.67
C VAL A 48 -9.45 8.63 9.58
N LEU A 49 -9.63 8.13 10.80
CA LEU A 49 -8.57 7.89 11.79
C LEU A 49 -7.76 9.15 12.14
N GLY A 50 -8.41 10.31 12.17
CA GLY A 50 -7.78 11.59 12.51
C GLY A 50 -7.13 12.31 11.33
N TYR A 51 -7.32 11.83 10.11
CA TYR A 51 -6.86 12.50 8.89
C TYR A 51 -8.04 13.03 8.08
N PRO A 52 -7.98 14.27 7.58
CA PRO A 52 -8.96 14.78 6.62
C PRO A 52 -9.10 13.83 5.43
N CYS A 53 -10.33 13.42 5.13
CA CYS A 53 -10.62 12.49 4.05
C CYS A 53 -11.07 13.24 2.80
N HIS A 54 -10.45 12.89 1.67
CA HIS A 54 -10.74 13.50 0.39
C HIS A 54 -11.77 12.67 -0.39
N PRO A 55 -12.74 13.29 -1.07
CA PRO A 55 -13.74 12.55 -1.84
C PRO A 55 -13.13 11.82 -3.06
N SER A 56 -12.04 12.33 -3.61
CA SER A 56 -11.30 11.72 -4.74
C SER A 56 -9.83 12.13 -4.71
N LEU A 57 -9.00 11.47 -5.53
CA LEU A 57 -7.57 11.82 -5.65
C LEU A 57 -7.35 13.24 -6.16
N GLU A 58 -8.22 13.72 -7.04
CA GLU A 58 -8.13 15.05 -7.65
C GLU A 58 -8.31 16.18 -6.65
N THR A 59 -8.98 15.90 -5.53
CA THR A 59 -9.24 16.89 -4.47
C THR A 59 -8.14 16.98 -3.43
N ILE A 60 -7.11 16.12 -3.52
CA ILE A 60 -5.96 16.18 -2.62
C ILE A 60 -5.11 17.41 -2.99
N PRO A 61 -4.79 18.29 -2.03
CA PRO A 61 -3.89 19.40 -2.28
C PRO A 61 -2.44 18.92 -2.43
N GLY A 62 -1.81 19.27 -3.53
CA GLY A 62 -0.40 18.93 -3.80
C GLY A 62 -0.16 17.55 -4.43
N PRO A 63 1.10 17.17 -4.57
CA PRO A 63 1.50 15.92 -5.22
C PRO A 63 1.27 14.72 -4.31
N VAL A 64 0.95 13.58 -4.91
CA VAL A 64 0.86 12.27 -4.26
C VAL A 64 1.92 11.35 -4.86
N ASP A 65 2.86 10.87 -4.06
CA ASP A 65 3.95 10.00 -4.54
C ASP A 65 3.48 8.56 -4.74
N CYS A 66 2.68 8.05 -3.79
CA CYS A 66 2.23 6.68 -3.80
C CYS A 66 0.73 6.57 -3.49
N ALA A 67 0.07 5.62 -4.12
CA ALA A 67 -1.32 5.29 -3.81
C ALA A 67 -1.49 3.82 -3.42
N ALA A 68 -2.21 3.58 -2.31
CA ALA A 68 -2.76 2.28 -1.96
C ALA A 68 -4.17 2.14 -2.55
N VAL A 69 -4.35 1.20 -3.47
CA VAL A 69 -5.63 0.92 -4.12
C VAL A 69 -6.23 -0.35 -3.53
N LEU A 70 -7.33 -0.20 -2.80
CA LEU A 70 -7.97 -1.30 -2.06
C LEU A 70 -9.28 -1.76 -2.68
N LEU A 71 -9.72 -1.08 -3.73
CA LEU A 71 -10.91 -1.38 -4.51
C LEU A 71 -10.56 -1.31 -5.99
N GLY A 72 -11.00 -2.27 -6.79
CA GLY A 72 -10.60 -2.50 -8.18
C GLY A 72 -11.01 -1.47 -9.23
N ASP A 73 -11.26 -0.20 -8.87
CA ASP A 73 -11.63 0.84 -9.82
C ASP A 73 -10.66 2.02 -9.83
N LYS A 74 -10.01 2.19 -10.99
CA LYS A 74 -9.49 3.44 -11.58
C LYS A 74 -8.61 4.31 -10.67
N ALA A 75 -7.42 3.83 -10.32
CA ALA A 75 -6.32 4.70 -9.96
C ALA A 75 -5.76 5.37 -11.24
N HIS A 76 -6.51 6.25 -11.88
CA HIS A 76 -5.95 7.25 -12.77
C HIS A 76 -5.17 8.23 -11.90
N ALA A 77 -3.95 7.85 -11.66
CA ALA A 77 -3.07 8.50 -10.73
C ALA A 77 -2.62 9.85 -11.31
N ARG A 78 -3.19 10.89 -10.84
CA ARG A 78 -2.78 12.28 -11.04
C ARG A 78 -1.33 12.47 -10.55
N GLY A 79 -0.35 12.14 -11.42
CA GLY A 79 1.07 12.29 -11.12
C GLY A 79 1.63 11.32 -10.07
N VAL A 80 0.87 10.34 -9.61
CA VAL A 80 1.33 9.28 -8.71
C VAL A 80 2.38 8.44 -9.42
N LYS A 81 3.51 8.23 -8.78
CA LYS A 81 4.65 7.50 -9.35
C LYS A 81 4.75 6.06 -8.85
N GLY A 82 4.06 5.73 -7.77
CA GLY A 82 4.00 4.39 -7.21
C GLY A 82 2.59 3.98 -6.82
N VAL A 83 2.18 2.76 -7.18
CA VAL A 83 0.87 2.19 -6.81
C VAL A 83 1.08 0.83 -6.17
N TRP A 84 0.42 0.60 -5.06
CA TRP A 84 0.22 -0.73 -4.50
C TRP A 84 -1.25 -1.09 -4.61
N ALA A 85 -1.54 -2.28 -5.14
CA ALA A 85 -2.89 -2.81 -5.26
C ALA A 85 -3.04 -4.14 -4.53
N PHE A 86 -4.07 -4.19 -3.68
CA PHE A 86 -4.53 -5.42 -3.00
C PHE A 86 -5.92 -5.75 -3.54
N ALA A 87 -5.95 -6.35 -4.72
CA ALA A 87 -7.19 -6.71 -5.41
C ALA A 87 -7.06 -8.07 -6.08
N SER A 88 -8.12 -8.85 -6.08
CA SER A 88 -8.26 -10.12 -6.80
C SER A 88 -9.08 -9.91 -8.10
N GLY A 89 -9.13 -10.92 -8.95
CA GLY A 89 -9.88 -10.87 -10.22
C GLY A 89 -9.00 -10.66 -11.44
N PHE A 90 -7.70 -10.92 -11.32
CA PHE A 90 -6.72 -10.81 -12.39
C PHE A 90 -6.35 -12.17 -12.98
N ALA A 91 -5.11 -12.42 -13.35
CA ALA A 91 -4.67 -13.62 -14.06
C ALA A 91 -5.09 -14.94 -13.36
N GLU A 92 -5.29 -14.94 -12.06
CA GLU A 92 -5.78 -16.09 -11.30
C GLU A 92 -7.24 -16.48 -11.62
N THR A 93 -8.01 -15.60 -12.25
CA THR A 93 -9.43 -15.85 -12.59
C THR A 93 -9.65 -16.30 -14.04
N GLY A 94 -8.58 -16.47 -14.82
CA GLY A 94 -8.62 -16.91 -16.21
C GLY A 94 -8.31 -15.82 -17.22
N GLU A 95 -8.69 -16.04 -18.49
CA GLU A 95 -8.21 -15.22 -19.63
C GLU A 95 -8.62 -13.75 -19.54
N GLN A 96 -9.84 -13.46 -19.08
CA GLN A 96 -10.30 -12.07 -18.92
C GLN A 96 -9.48 -11.31 -17.87
N GLY A 97 -9.21 -11.94 -16.73
CA GLY A 97 -8.36 -11.36 -15.68
C GLY A 97 -6.90 -11.22 -16.14
N ALA A 98 -6.39 -12.18 -16.91
CA ALA A 98 -5.07 -12.11 -17.51
C ALA A 98 -4.96 -10.96 -18.52
N ALA A 99 -6.00 -10.68 -19.29
CA ALA A 99 -6.05 -9.54 -20.20
C ALA A 99 -5.96 -8.21 -19.44
N MET A 100 -6.74 -8.04 -18.39
CA MET A 100 -6.68 -6.85 -17.51
C MET A 100 -5.28 -6.67 -16.91
N GLN A 101 -4.64 -7.75 -16.45
CA GLN A 101 -3.29 -7.68 -15.91
C GLN A 101 -2.25 -7.30 -16.97
N ARG A 102 -2.41 -7.75 -18.22
CA ARG A 102 -1.56 -7.30 -19.33
C ARG A 102 -1.70 -5.81 -19.60
N GLU A 103 -2.92 -5.27 -19.60
CA GLU A 103 -3.18 -3.83 -19.78
C GLU A 103 -2.48 -2.99 -18.71
N ILE A 104 -2.58 -3.38 -17.43
CA ILE A 104 -1.87 -2.70 -16.33
C ILE A 104 -0.36 -2.75 -16.56
N ARG A 105 0.19 -3.91 -16.93
CA ARG A 105 1.62 -4.07 -17.19
C ARG A 105 2.10 -3.17 -18.32
N ASP A 106 1.34 -3.11 -19.40
CA ASP A 106 1.70 -2.34 -20.58
C ASP A 106 1.61 -0.83 -20.29
N PHE A 107 0.57 -0.40 -19.58
CA PHE A 107 0.46 0.96 -19.05
C PHE A 107 1.65 1.34 -18.14
N CYS A 108 2.05 0.45 -17.24
CA CYS A 108 3.20 0.70 -16.37
C CYS A 108 4.51 0.84 -17.15
N ARG A 109 4.69 0.05 -18.22
CA ARG A 109 5.85 0.15 -19.10
C ARG A 109 5.89 1.46 -19.89
N GLU A 110 4.75 1.91 -20.38
CA GLU A 110 4.62 3.14 -21.17
C GLU A 110 4.81 4.40 -20.31
N THR A 111 4.30 4.38 -19.08
CA THR A 111 4.29 5.57 -18.20
C THR A 111 5.44 5.61 -17.19
N GLY A 112 6.14 4.50 -16.98
CA GLY A 112 7.14 4.37 -15.91
C GLY A 112 6.54 4.27 -14.51
N LEU A 113 5.22 4.05 -14.39
CA LEU A 113 4.56 3.83 -13.11
C LEU A 113 5.10 2.58 -12.41
N LEU A 114 5.52 2.73 -11.16
CA LEU A 114 5.90 1.59 -10.32
C LEU A 114 4.65 0.95 -9.73
N PHE A 115 4.43 -0.33 -10.00
CA PHE A 115 3.24 -1.05 -9.57
C PHE A 115 3.60 -2.29 -8.77
N CYS A 116 3.10 -2.38 -7.53
CA CYS A 116 3.20 -3.54 -6.66
C CYS A 116 1.83 -4.21 -6.56
N GLY A 117 1.66 -5.33 -7.18
CA GLY A 117 0.37 -6.03 -7.28
C GLY A 117 0.20 -6.70 -8.64
N PRO A 118 -1.05 -6.99 -9.04
CA PRO A 118 -2.33 -6.59 -8.42
C PRO A 118 -2.70 -7.37 -7.15
N ASN A 119 -2.47 -8.65 -7.07
CA ASN A 119 -2.83 -9.50 -5.93
C ASN A 119 -1.65 -9.63 -4.96
N CYS A 120 -1.24 -8.53 -4.36
CA CYS A 120 -0.10 -8.48 -3.44
C CYS A 120 -0.55 -8.03 -2.05
N VAL A 121 -0.26 -8.81 -1.02
CA VAL A 121 -0.57 -8.44 0.38
C VAL A 121 0.15 -7.18 0.86
N GLY A 122 1.22 -6.77 0.17
CA GLY A 122 1.90 -5.52 0.41
C GLY A 122 3.37 -5.65 0.77
N TYR A 123 3.91 -4.57 1.28
CA TYR A 123 5.31 -4.43 1.68
C TYR A 123 5.44 -3.48 2.88
N ALA A 124 6.60 -3.54 3.53
CA ALA A 124 6.96 -2.59 4.57
C ALA A 124 8.42 -2.15 4.41
N ASN A 125 8.68 -0.86 4.58
CA ASN A 125 10.00 -0.30 4.78
C ASN A 125 10.09 0.28 6.20
N ILE A 126 10.72 -0.45 7.07
CA ILE A 126 10.78 -0.11 8.50
C ILE A 126 11.66 1.13 8.73
N THR A 127 12.66 1.33 7.87
CA THR A 127 13.58 2.48 7.97
C THR A 127 12.83 3.81 7.79
N ASP A 128 11.92 3.86 6.82
CA ASP A 128 11.18 5.08 6.47
C ASP A 128 9.74 5.08 7.00
N GLY A 129 9.39 4.10 7.84
CA GLY A 129 8.06 4.01 8.46
C GLY A 129 6.93 3.66 7.48
N VAL A 130 7.25 3.13 6.30
CA VAL A 130 6.26 2.80 5.27
C VAL A 130 5.65 1.43 5.53
N GLY A 131 4.35 1.37 5.76
CA GLY A 131 3.59 0.14 6.04
C GLY A 131 2.43 -0.08 5.09
N MET A 132 2.72 -0.30 3.80
CA MET A 132 1.75 -0.62 2.76
C MET A 132 1.43 -2.11 2.77
N TYR A 133 0.71 -2.55 3.80
CA TYR A 133 0.43 -3.96 4.05
C TYR A 133 -1.03 -4.17 4.47
N SER A 134 -1.69 -5.19 3.93
CA SER A 134 -3.13 -5.44 4.11
C SER A 134 -3.52 -6.05 5.45
N ALA A 135 -2.54 -6.48 6.25
CA ALA A 135 -2.73 -6.98 7.62
C ALA A 135 -1.99 -6.08 8.64
N PRO A 136 -2.40 -6.12 9.93
CA PRO A 136 -1.68 -5.40 10.97
C PRO A 136 -0.22 -5.85 11.07
N LEU A 137 0.71 -4.90 10.97
CA LEU A 137 2.12 -5.18 11.18
C LEU A 137 2.43 -5.30 12.69
N PRO A 138 3.38 -6.15 13.10
CA PRO A 138 3.83 -6.22 14.49
C PRO A 138 4.29 -4.88 15.04
N ARG A 139 4.13 -4.68 16.36
CA ARG A 139 4.46 -3.41 17.01
C ARG A 139 5.95 -3.10 17.08
N ALA A 140 6.79 -4.09 16.87
CA ALA A 140 8.19 -3.99 17.23
C ALA A 140 9.11 -4.52 16.13
N PHE A 141 9.02 -3.94 14.97
CA PHE A 141 10.12 -4.08 14.01
C PHE A 141 11.32 -3.26 14.44
N ARG A 142 12.50 -3.85 14.34
CA ARG A 142 13.77 -3.13 14.45
C ARG A 142 14.24 -2.75 13.05
N LYS A 143 14.83 -1.57 12.93
CA LYS A 143 15.57 -1.20 11.71
C LYS A 143 16.77 -2.12 11.59
N GLY A 144 16.98 -2.66 10.40
CA GLY A 144 18.06 -3.59 10.12
C GLY A 144 18.47 -3.54 8.65
N SER A 145 19.47 -4.33 8.30
CA SER A 145 20.01 -4.41 6.93
C SER A 145 19.50 -5.60 6.12
N ILE A 146 18.60 -6.42 6.70
CA ILE A 146 18.07 -7.60 6.03
C ILE A 146 16.77 -7.24 5.30
N GLY A 147 16.76 -7.46 3.99
CA GLY A 147 15.55 -7.39 3.15
C GLY A 147 14.95 -8.79 2.96
N VAL A 148 13.62 -8.90 3.07
CA VAL A 148 12.90 -10.17 2.88
C VAL A 148 11.91 -10.00 1.73
N ILE A 149 11.94 -10.93 0.76
CA ILE A 149 10.94 -11.07 -0.29
C ILE A 149 10.31 -12.44 -0.15
N ALA A 150 8.98 -12.49 -0.02
CA ALA A 150 8.24 -13.73 0.10
C ALA A 150 7.03 -13.73 -0.84
N GLN A 151 6.80 -14.85 -1.51
CA GLN A 151 5.58 -15.04 -2.33
C GLN A 151 4.34 -15.28 -1.46
N SER A 152 4.52 -15.85 -0.28
CA SER A 152 3.44 -16.12 0.67
C SER A 152 3.37 -15.03 1.74
N GLY A 153 2.21 -14.34 1.81
CA GLY A 153 1.92 -13.38 2.87
C GLY A 153 1.92 -14.02 4.27
N ALA A 154 1.52 -15.28 4.37
CA ALA A 154 1.56 -16.02 5.64
C ALA A 154 3.00 -16.27 6.14
N VAL A 155 3.92 -16.56 5.23
CA VAL A 155 5.35 -16.70 5.57
C VAL A 155 5.92 -15.37 6.05
N LEU A 156 5.58 -14.27 5.38
CA LEU A 156 6.03 -12.94 5.80
C LEU A 156 5.51 -12.55 7.19
N LEU A 157 4.23 -12.85 7.47
CA LEU A 157 3.64 -12.64 8.79
C LEU A 157 4.29 -13.53 9.86
N ALA A 158 4.57 -14.79 9.55
CA ALA A 158 5.23 -15.70 10.48
C ALA A 158 6.64 -15.21 10.83
N LEU A 159 7.41 -14.75 9.84
CA LEU A 159 8.74 -14.17 10.05
C LEU A 159 8.66 -12.89 10.89
N GLY A 160 7.69 -12.00 10.61
CA GLY A 160 7.51 -10.75 11.35
C GLY A 160 7.00 -10.96 12.80
N ASN A 161 6.33 -12.07 13.08
CA ASN A 161 5.81 -12.42 14.40
C ASN A 161 6.70 -13.42 15.17
N SER A 162 7.77 -13.91 14.55
CA SER A 162 8.72 -14.81 15.24
C SER A 162 9.22 -14.16 16.51
N PRO A 163 9.24 -14.89 17.65
CA PRO A 163 9.76 -14.35 18.88
C PRO A 163 11.22 -13.92 18.70
N ARG A 164 11.57 -12.82 19.32
CA ARG A 164 12.88 -12.15 19.24
C ARG A 164 14.07 -12.95 19.75
N GLU A 165 13.83 -14.19 20.16
CA GLU A 165 14.85 -15.09 20.71
C GLU A 165 15.87 -15.58 19.67
N ALA A 166 15.59 -15.44 18.37
CA ALA A 166 16.47 -15.90 17.30
C ALA A 166 17.60 -14.92 16.93
N GLY A 167 17.70 -13.75 17.56
CA GLY A 167 18.82 -12.81 17.32
C GLY A 167 18.96 -12.29 15.90
N VAL A 168 17.95 -12.45 15.06
CA VAL A 168 17.93 -11.92 13.69
C VAL A 168 17.40 -10.48 13.76
N SER A 169 18.31 -9.54 13.72
CA SER A 169 18.05 -8.09 13.63
C SER A 169 18.40 -7.57 12.25
#